data_f89a48ba8bbca9256447313ae40b2644
#
_entry.id   f89a48ba8bbca9256447313ae40b2644
#
_cell.length_a   1.000
_cell.length_b   1.000
_cell.length_c   1.000
_cell.angle_alpha   90.00
_cell.angle_beta   90.00
_cell.angle_gamma   90.00
#
_symmetry.space_group_name_H-M   'P 1'
#
loop_
_entity.id
_entity.type
_entity.pdbx_description
1 polymer ?
#
loop_
_entity_poly.entity_id
_entity_poly.type
_entity_poly.pdbx_seq_one_letter_code
_entity_poly.pdbx_strand_id
1 'polypeptide(L)'
;MSGNQNSSREQDMEKYFFRASADDFRSIPDSPIAYWLTHRFVSNFARFPKLGNILSSREGLTTGNNAEFLRLWFEVSAIKTSLPGQSNKKSRWQAYLKGGEYRRWAGNNEYLVEWENGGERILNFIDQQTGRVRSHNYNGEWAFKPGITWSSVSGEGFSVRNVAGDYMFDTTGSMGFVEPDSERPGVIAYLNSKVASEYMKVLSPAIRFQPGHALNLPFNEVPSSSASTIASRSISISQFDWDSYETSWDFTNLPLLYPDHRYPTLKASYQSLRTHWREMTLEMQRLEEENNRIFIDAYGLQDELTPEVPLAEITLTCNPHYRYGGDKSEEELEALLLADTMRELVSYAVGCMFGRYSLDKPGLILANQGDMLADYLAQVPQPRFPADGDNVIPLLDGDWFADDITLRVRQFLRVAFGDAHYEENLAFIEQALNIKGKRNYGLRDYLLSEFYADHVKRYKKRPIYWLFSSPKGSFNALIYMHRYRPDTVSVVLRYLRDYREKLATEKERQAAISINPASSQGDKTRALKETERLGKVLAELEDYERDVLYPLATQQVQIDLDDGVKVNYLKFGAALKKIPGLAAKDED
;
A
#
# COMPACT_ATOMS: atom_id res chain seq x y z
N MET A 1 -41.81 -24.08 -44.73
CA MET A 1 -40.47 -23.88 -44.15
C MET A 1 -40.59 -23.42 -42.69
N SER A 2 -41.09 -24.28 -41.80
CA SER A 2 -41.29 -23.96 -40.37
C SER A 2 -40.76 -25.04 -39.41
N GLY A 3 -40.03 -26.04 -39.93
CA GLY A 3 -39.53 -27.15 -39.14
C GLY A 3 -38.12 -27.00 -38.54
N ASN A 4 -37.29 -26.06 -39.07
CA ASN A 4 -35.87 -26.02 -38.69
C ASN A 4 -35.53 -25.00 -37.58
N GLN A 5 -36.45 -24.12 -37.22
CA GLN A 5 -36.19 -23.14 -36.14
C GLN A 5 -36.55 -23.66 -34.75
N ASN A 6 -37.41 -24.67 -34.65
CA ASN A 6 -37.75 -25.29 -33.36
C ASN A 6 -36.66 -26.27 -32.90
N SER A 7 -36.00 -27.01 -33.81
CA SER A 7 -34.97 -27.97 -33.43
C SER A 7 -33.68 -27.29 -32.93
N SER A 8 -33.32 -26.13 -33.45
CA SER A 8 -32.17 -25.36 -32.95
C SER A 8 -32.43 -24.68 -31.59
N ARG A 9 -33.69 -24.27 -31.30
CA ARG A 9 -34.09 -23.75 -30.00
C ARG A 9 -34.19 -24.86 -28.94
N GLU A 10 -34.66 -26.03 -29.32
CA GLU A 10 -34.70 -27.19 -28.41
C GLU A 10 -33.30 -27.70 -28.09
N GLN A 11 -32.38 -27.77 -29.06
CA GLN A 11 -30.97 -28.11 -28.83
C GLN A 11 -30.23 -27.02 -28.00
N ASP A 12 -30.59 -25.76 -28.16
CA ASP A 12 -30.00 -24.68 -27.34
C ASP A 12 -30.58 -24.68 -25.90
N MET A 13 -31.80 -25.16 -25.70
CA MET A 13 -32.38 -25.30 -24.35
C MET A 13 -31.90 -26.53 -23.63
N GLU A 14 -31.60 -27.66 -24.33
CA GLU A 14 -31.11 -28.88 -23.69
C GLU A 14 -29.82 -28.68 -22.89
N LYS A 15 -28.93 -27.79 -23.29
CA LYS A 15 -27.70 -27.47 -22.52
C LYS A 15 -27.95 -26.74 -21.19
N TYR A 16 -29.19 -26.28 -20.94
CA TYR A 16 -29.59 -25.68 -19.66
C TYR A 16 -30.41 -26.65 -18.78
N PHE A 17 -30.69 -27.89 -19.27
CA PHE A 17 -31.34 -28.90 -18.50
C PHE A 17 -30.34 -29.87 -17.88
N PHE A 18 -30.13 -29.70 -16.59
CA PHE A 18 -29.31 -30.61 -15.80
C PHE A 18 -30.17 -31.69 -15.18
N ARG A 19 -29.74 -32.95 -15.32
CA ARG A 19 -30.38 -34.11 -14.63
C ARG A 19 -29.45 -34.55 -13.53
N ALA A 20 -29.82 -34.26 -12.28
CA ALA A 20 -29.06 -34.64 -11.09
C ALA A 20 -29.99 -35.33 -10.09
N SER A 21 -29.50 -36.32 -9.37
CA SER A 21 -30.21 -36.95 -8.27
C SER A 21 -29.99 -36.19 -6.97
N ALA A 22 -30.98 -36.13 -6.10
CA ALA A 22 -30.83 -35.59 -4.76
C ALA A 22 -29.76 -36.34 -3.95
N ASP A 23 -29.52 -37.62 -4.26
CA ASP A 23 -28.48 -38.41 -3.62
C ASP A 23 -27.07 -37.97 -4.00
N ASP A 24 -26.87 -37.40 -5.19
CA ASP A 24 -25.59 -36.87 -5.62
C ASP A 24 -25.13 -35.71 -4.71
N PHE A 25 -26.07 -34.88 -4.25
CA PHE A 25 -25.75 -33.71 -3.40
C PHE A 25 -25.52 -34.07 -1.93
N ARG A 26 -25.94 -35.22 -1.45
CA ARG A 26 -25.72 -35.67 -0.06
C ARG A 26 -24.23 -35.88 0.27
N SER A 27 -23.40 -36.12 -0.72
CA SER A 27 -21.95 -36.25 -0.53
C SER A 27 -21.26 -34.93 -0.31
N ILE A 28 -21.90 -33.80 -0.71
CA ILE A 28 -21.37 -32.44 -0.52
C ILE A 28 -21.73 -31.97 0.89
N PRO A 29 -20.79 -31.42 1.66
CA PRO A 29 -21.08 -30.82 2.97
C PRO A 29 -22.24 -29.80 2.88
N ASP A 30 -23.18 -29.83 3.82
CA ASP A 30 -24.42 -29.05 3.86
C ASP A 30 -25.40 -29.29 2.70
N SER A 31 -25.08 -30.24 1.83
CA SER A 31 -25.92 -30.69 0.70
C SER A 31 -26.47 -29.56 -0.19
N PRO A 32 -25.66 -28.59 -0.65
CA PRO A 32 -26.12 -27.57 -1.56
C PRO A 32 -26.58 -28.19 -2.90
N ILE A 33 -27.61 -27.60 -3.52
CA ILE A 33 -28.09 -28.03 -4.84
C ILE A 33 -27.12 -27.48 -5.91
N ALA A 34 -26.13 -28.27 -6.28
CA ALA A 34 -25.08 -27.92 -7.23
C ALA A 34 -25.24 -28.72 -8.56
N TYR A 35 -26.39 -28.58 -9.22
CA TYR A 35 -26.80 -29.35 -10.39
C TYR A 35 -25.91 -29.14 -11.64
N TRP A 36 -25.06 -28.11 -11.64
CA TRP A 36 -24.13 -27.82 -12.73
C TRP A 36 -22.80 -28.58 -12.60
N LEU A 37 -22.56 -29.25 -11.47
CA LEU A 37 -21.34 -30.03 -11.26
C LEU A 37 -21.44 -31.39 -11.93
N THR A 38 -20.30 -31.84 -12.44
CA THR A 38 -20.21 -33.21 -12.97
C THR A 38 -20.19 -34.24 -11.84
N HIS A 39 -20.54 -35.45 -12.14
CA HIS A 39 -20.48 -36.57 -11.20
C HIS A 39 -19.06 -36.76 -10.64
N ARG A 40 -18.01 -36.53 -11.45
CA ARG A 40 -16.63 -36.63 -11.01
C ARG A 40 -16.30 -35.59 -9.95
N PHE A 41 -16.73 -34.34 -10.15
CA PHE A 41 -16.54 -33.25 -9.20
C PHE A 41 -17.20 -33.56 -7.85
N VAL A 42 -18.45 -34.02 -7.88
CA VAL A 42 -19.20 -34.38 -6.67
C VAL A 42 -18.60 -35.61 -5.98
N SER A 43 -18.20 -36.65 -6.74
CA SER A 43 -17.63 -37.87 -6.18
C SER A 43 -16.33 -37.68 -5.42
N ASN A 44 -15.57 -36.63 -5.74
CA ASN A 44 -14.35 -36.30 -5.02
C ASN A 44 -14.59 -35.88 -3.56
N PHE A 45 -15.77 -35.36 -3.19
CA PHE A 45 -16.12 -35.11 -1.78
C PHE A 45 -16.22 -36.40 -0.95
N ALA A 46 -16.66 -37.50 -1.58
CA ALA A 46 -16.69 -38.80 -0.92
C ALA A 46 -15.36 -39.56 -1.02
N ARG A 47 -14.59 -39.32 -2.09
CA ARG A 47 -13.34 -40.02 -2.38
C ARG A 47 -12.17 -39.53 -1.53
N PHE A 48 -12.07 -38.24 -1.30
CA PHE A 48 -10.94 -37.65 -0.60
C PHE A 48 -11.31 -37.24 0.83
N PRO A 49 -10.38 -37.35 1.79
CA PRO A 49 -10.57 -36.81 3.14
C PRO A 49 -10.81 -35.31 3.10
N LYS A 50 -11.44 -34.77 4.14
CA LYS A 50 -11.58 -33.34 4.33
C LYS A 50 -10.24 -32.71 4.69
N LEU A 51 -9.99 -31.51 4.18
CA LEU A 51 -8.81 -30.71 4.55
C LEU A 51 -8.75 -30.45 6.06
N GLY A 52 -9.89 -30.38 6.73
CA GLY A 52 -9.99 -30.26 8.19
C GLY A 52 -9.36 -31.39 9.00
N ASN A 53 -8.90 -32.48 8.37
CA ASN A 53 -8.16 -33.53 9.07
C ASN A 53 -6.72 -33.09 9.40
N ILE A 54 -6.14 -32.17 8.63
CA ILE A 54 -4.78 -31.64 8.82
C ILE A 54 -4.75 -30.13 9.01
N LEU A 55 -5.81 -29.41 8.65
CA LEU A 55 -5.96 -27.98 8.81
C LEU A 55 -6.95 -27.68 9.94
N SER A 56 -6.55 -26.92 10.92
CA SER A 56 -7.44 -26.34 11.92
C SER A 56 -7.52 -24.84 11.74
N SER A 57 -8.72 -24.27 11.77
CA SER A 57 -8.90 -22.83 11.71
C SER A 57 -9.28 -22.25 13.07
N ARG A 58 -8.81 -21.03 13.31
CA ARG A 58 -9.05 -20.31 14.57
C ARG A 58 -9.48 -18.88 14.28
N GLU A 59 -10.43 -18.41 15.06
CA GLU A 59 -10.77 -16.99 15.14
C GLU A 59 -9.82 -16.31 16.12
N GLY A 60 -9.35 -15.14 15.77
CA GLY A 60 -8.37 -14.39 16.56
C GLY A 60 -8.99 -13.35 17.48
N LEU A 61 -8.31 -12.23 17.59
CA LEU A 61 -8.65 -11.13 18.47
C LEU A 61 -9.67 -10.20 17.81
N THR A 62 -10.80 -9.97 18.46
CA THR A 62 -11.68 -8.83 18.20
C THR A 62 -11.29 -7.67 19.10
N THR A 63 -10.92 -6.53 18.53
CA THR A 63 -10.44 -5.38 19.31
C THR A 63 -11.55 -4.63 20.05
N GLY A 64 -12.78 -4.70 19.54
CA GLY A 64 -13.91 -3.90 20.01
C GLY A 64 -13.85 -2.41 19.64
N ASN A 65 -12.68 -1.90 19.23
CA ASN A 65 -12.47 -0.55 18.71
C ASN A 65 -11.17 -0.49 17.89
N ASN A 66 -11.29 -0.70 16.59
CA ASN A 66 -10.14 -0.68 15.69
C ASN A 66 -9.44 0.68 15.64
N ALA A 67 -10.19 1.78 15.73
CA ALA A 67 -9.62 3.13 15.72
C ALA A 67 -8.70 3.40 16.92
N GLU A 68 -8.95 2.75 18.04
CA GLU A 68 -8.15 2.87 19.27
C GLU A 68 -6.96 1.91 19.30
N PHE A 69 -7.15 0.65 18.88
CA PHE A 69 -6.20 -0.42 19.12
C PHE A 69 -5.41 -0.87 17.89
N LEU A 70 -5.74 -0.39 16.67
CA LEU A 70 -5.01 -0.71 15.48
C LEU A 70 -4.31 0.51 14.89
N ARG A 71 -3.11 0.28 14.33
CA ARG A 71 -2.35 1.27 13.56
C ARG A 71 -1.80 0.62 12.29
N LEU A 72 -1.62 1.40 11.25
CA LEU A 72 -0.71 1.02 10.17
C LEU A 72 0.72 1.19 10.70
N TRP A 73 1.61 0.28 10.35
CA TRP A 73 2.94 0.19 10.94
C TRP A 73 3.75 1.51 10.88
N PHE A 74 3.55 2.28 9.82
CA PHE A 74 4.24 3.55 9.60
C PHE A 74 3.66 4.74 10.39
N GLU A 75 2.58 4.54 11.15
CA GLU A 75 2.00 5.59 12.01
C GLU A 75 2.72 5.73 13.35
N VAL A 76 3.40 4.69 13.79
CA VAL A 76 3.99 4.60 15.13
C VAL A 76 5.52 4.60 15.10
N SER A 77 6.15 4.77 16.26
CA SER A 77 7.61 4.67 16.37
C SER A 77 8.11 3.25 16.16
N ALA A 78 9.10 3.06 15.29
CA ALA A 78 9.67 1.76 14.98
C ALA A 78 10.20 1.02 16.23
N ILE A 79 10.79 1.74 17.18
CA ILE A 79 11.31 1.15 18.44
C ILE A 79 10.21 0.56 19.31
N LYS A 80 8.95 0.98 19.14
CA LYS A 80 7.79 0.47 19.89
C LYS A 80 7.10 -0.70 19.18
N THR A 81 7.61 -1.15 18.03
CA THR A 81 7.03 -2.24 17.25
C THR A 81 7.74 -3.56 17.47
N SER A 82 7.01 -4.66 17.32
CA SER A 82 7.56 -6.01 17.18
C SER A 82 7.09 -6.57 15.83
N LEU A 83 7.95 -6.50 14.86
CA LEU A 83 7.73 -7.05 13.53
C LEU A 83 8.23 -8.50 13.45
N PRO A 84 7.74 -9.30 12.50
CA PRO A 84 8.19 -10.68 12.33
C PRO A 84 9.72 -10.79 12.21
N GLY A 85 10.29 -11.83 12.83
CA GLY A 85 11.74 -12.01 12.92
C GLY A 85 12.44 -11.15 13.97
N GLN A 86 11.75 -10.24 14.66
CA GLN A 86 12.28 -9.47 15.78
C GLN A 86 11.91 -10.12 17.12
N SER A 87 12.87 -10.26 18.02
CA SER A 87 12.66 -10.97 19.29
C SER A 87 11.95 -10.17 20.37
N ASN A 88 11.48 -8.95 20.09
CA ASN A 88 10.93 -8.03 21.09
C ASN A 88 9.42 -8.19 21.32
N LYS A 89 9.00 -9.31 21.89
CA LYS A 89 7.57 -9.58 22.23
C LYS A 89 6.98 -8.67 23.31
N LYS A 90 7.78 -7.79 23.92
CA LYS A 90 7.33 -6.83 24.95
C LYS A 90 7.03 -5.44 24.37
N SER A 91 7.20 -5.24 23.08
CA SER A 91 6.85 -3.98 22.42
C SER A 91 5.35 -3.72 22.49
N ARG A 92 4.99 -2.45 22.54
CA ARG A 92 3.60 -2.00 22.60
C ARG A 92 2.79 -2.48 21.39
N TRP A 93 3.37 -2.41 20.19
CA TRP A 93 2.71 -2.71 18.93
C TRP A 93 3.21 -4.04 18.34
N GLN A 94 2.30 -4.98 18.16
CA GLN A 94 2.59 -6.30 17.57
C GLN A 94 2.03 -6.41 16.15
N ALA A 95 2.74 -7.09 15.26
CA ALA A 95 2.26 -7.36 13.91
C ALA A 95 0.91 -8.09 13.92
N TYR A 96 -0.04 -7.62 13.09
CA TYR A 96 -1.43 -8.05 13.13
C TYR A 96 -2.00 -8.33 11.74
N LEU A 97 -2.60 -9.50 11.57
CA LEU A 97 -3.25 -9.91 10.33
C LEU A 97 -4.72 -9.54 10.36
N LYS A 98 -5.14 -8.61 9.51
CA LYS A 98 -6.53 -8.13 9.41
C LYS A 98 -7.22 -8.51 8.08
N GLY A 99 -6.68 -9.42 7.30
CA GLY A 99 -7.16 -9.67 5.93
C GLY A 99 -6.55 -8.65 4.96
N GLY A 100 -7.31 -8.17 4.00
CA GLY A 100 -6.86 -7.20 3.00
C GLY A 100 -7.40 -7.49 1.61
N GLU A 101 -6.85 -6.81 0.60
CA GLU A 101 -7.20 -6.99 -0.80
C GLU A 101 -6.91 -8.42 -1.28
N TYR A 102 -7.52 -8.79 -2.42
CA TYR A 102 -7.27 -10.10 -3.04
C TYR A 102 -5.79 -10.23 -3.39
N ARG A 103 -5.11 -11.19 -2.77
CA ARG A 103 -3.70 -11.47 -3.00
C ARG A 103 -3.39 -12.91 -2.63
N ARG A 104 -2.65 -13.61 -3.50
CA ARG A 104 -2.17 -14.98 -3.28
C ARG A 104 -0.75 -14.98 -2.71
N TRP A 105 -0.37 -16.05 -2.06
CA TRP A 105 0.98 -16.44 -1.63
C TRP A 105 1.57 -15.64 -0.47
N ALA A 106 1.72 -14.31 -0.56
CA ALA A 106 2.26 -13.46 0.49
C ALA A 106 1.77 -12.00 0.35
N GLY A 107 1.90 -11.19 1.42
CA GLY A 107 1.56 -9.76 1.45
C GLY A 107 0.35 -9.43 2.33
N ASN A 108 -0.15 -8.19 2.22
CA ASN A 108 -1.17 -7.57 3.10
C ASN A 108 -0.74 -7.45 4.57
N ASN A 109 0.56 -7.35 4.82
CA ASN A 109 1.15 -7.22 6.14
C ASN A 109 1.36 -5.73 6.45
N GLU A 110 0.36 -5.08 7.08
CA GLU A 110 0.35 -3.62 7.22
C GLU A 110 -0.05 -3.15 8.62
N TYR A 111 -0.80 -3.97 9.35
CA TYR A 111 -1.38 -3.56 10.63
C TYR A 111 -0.55 -4.00 11.81
N LEU A 112 -0.65 -3.18 12.84
CA LEU A 112 -0.18 -3.46 14.19
C LEU A 112 -1.36 -3.37 15.16
N VAL A 113 -1.34 -4.20 16.18
CA VAL A 113 -2.29 -4.14 17.29
C VAL A 113 -1.57 -3.77 18.58
N GLU A 114 -2.21 -2.96 19.42
CA GLU A 114 -1.70 -2.66 20.75
C GLU A 114 -1.77 -3.92 21.63
N TRP A 115 -0.60 -4.38 22.08
CA TRP A 115 -0.46 -5.59 22.89
C TRP A 115 0.49 -5.42 24.07
N GLU A 116 0.63 -4.20 24.56
CA GLU A 116 1.47 -3.91 25.73
C GLU A 116 0.99 -4.69 26.95
N ASN A 117 1.93 -5.18 27.76
CA ASN A 117 1.65 -6.00 28.95
C ASN A 117 0.71 -7.21 28.69
N GLY A 118 0.84 -7.86 27.52
CA GLY A 118 -0.03 -8.99 27.16
C GLY A 118 -1.44 -8.58 26.76
N GLY A 119 -1.63 -7.34 26.32
CA GLY A 119 -2.92 -6.82 25.88
C GLY A 119 -3.83 -6.37 27.01
N GLU A 120 -3.27 -6.01 28.18
CA GLU A 120 -4.04 -5.63 29.36
C GLU A 120 -5.12 -4.58 29.05
N ARG A 121 -4.77 -3.55 28.27
CA ARG A 121 -5.69 -2.46 27.94
C ARG A 121 -6.81 -2.92 27.02
N ILE A 122 -6.49 -3.67 25.98
CA ILE A 122 -7.49 -4.15 25.02
C ILE A 122 -8.38 -5.23 25.63
N LEU A 123 -7.83 -6.15 26.42
CA LEU A 123 -8.59 -7.23 27.05
C LEU A 123 -9.55 -6.73 28.14
N ASN A 124 -9.30 -5.56 28.71
CA ASN A 124 -10.15 -4.91 29.71
C ASN A 124 -10.96 -3.73 29.13
N PHE A 125 -11.07 -3.63 27.81
CA PHE A 125 -11.82 -2.56 27.15
C PHE A 125 -13.33 -2.76 27.34
N ILE A 126 -13.93 -1.90 28.17
CA ILE A 126 -15.31 -2.01 28.61
C ILE A 126 -16.19 -0.99 27.88
N ASP A 127 -17.32 -1.44 27.38
CA ASP A 127 -18.39 -0.58 26.89
C ASP A 127 -19.03 0.18 28.06
N GLN A 128 -18.96 1.51 27.98
CA GLN A 128 -19.40 2.38 29.07
C GLN A 128 -20.93 2.36 29.30
N GLN A 129 -21.71 1.95 28.28
CA GLN A 129 -23.17 1.89 28.40
C GLN A 129 -23.64 0.56 28.94
N THR A 130 -22.99 -0.54 28.57
CA THR A 130 -23.42 -1.91 28.92
C THR A 130 -22.61 -2.53 30.03
N GLY A 131 -21.44 -1.98 30.37
CA GLY A 131 -20.50 -2.54 31.36
C GLY A 131 -19.84 -3.85 30.91
N ARG A 132 -19.98 -4.24 29.63
CA ARG A 132 -19.42 -5.48 29.11
C ARG A 132 -18.07 -5.23 28.44
N VAL A 133 -17.19 -6.22 28.51
CA VAL A 133 -15.93 -6.22 27.72
C VAL A 133 -16.29 -6.31 26.24
N ARG A 134 -15.75 -5.40 25.42
CA ARG A 134 -16.00 -5.32 23.99
C ARG A 134 -15.04 -6.18 23.17
N SER A 135 -13.83 -6.38 23.68
CA SER A 135 -12.81 -7.18 23.01
C SER A 135 -12.94 -8.67 23.36
N HIS A 136 -12.52 -9.54 22.45
CA HIS A 136 -12.48 -10.98 22.68
C HIS A 136 -11.24 -11.57 22.05
N ASN A 137 -10.44 -12.32 22.81
CA ASN A 137 -9.29 -13.07 22.32
C ASN A 137 -9.59 -14.58 22.43
N TYR A 138 -10.25 -15.13 21.41
CA TYR A 138 -10.80 -16.48 21.45
C TYR A 138 -9.72 -17.58 21.47
N ASN A 139 -8.60 -17.39 20.75
CA ASN A 139 -7.57 -18.42 20.59
C ASN A 139 -6.18 -17.82 20.73
N GLY A 140 -5.94 -17.05 21.79
CA GLY A 140 -4.69 -16.36 22.04
C GLY A 140 -3.45 -17.25 22.09
N GLU A 141 -3.61 -18.54 22.47
CA GLU A 141 -2.55 -19.54 22.49
C GLU A 141 -2.04 -19.93 21.08
N TRP A 142 -2.79 -19.57 20.05
CA TRP A 142 -2.42 -19.77 18.63
C TRP A 142 -1.73 -18.54 18.03
N ALA A 143 -1.76 -17.40 18.69
CA ALA A 143 -1.03 -16.22 18.27
C ALA A 143 0.48 -16.51 18.13
N PHE A 144 1.13 -15.82 17.21
CA PHE A 144 2.57 -15.92 16.92
C PHE A 144 3.04 -17.24 16.31
N LYS A 145 2.15 -18.21 16.09
CA LYS A 145 2.49 -19.46 15.40
C LYS A 145 2.47 -19.28 13.88
N PRO A 146 3.28 -20.07 13.14
CA PRO A 146 3.20 -20.11 11.68
C PRO A 146 1.88 -20.71 11.21
N GLY A 147 1.42 -20.30 10.04
CA GLY A 147 0.13 -20.77 9.50
C GLY A 147 -0.19 -20.19 8.12
N ILE A 148 -1.48 -20.18 7.82
CA ILE A 148 -2.04 -19.69 6.56
C ILE A 148 -3.12 -18.66 6.90
N THR A 149 -3.19 -17.54 6.18
CA THR A 149 -4.26 -16.55 6.36
C THR A 149 -5.02 -16.29 5.07
N TRP A 150 -6.28 -15.92 5.21
CA TRP A 150 -7.14 -15.45 4.11
C TRP A 150 -8.06 -14.32 4.56
N SER A 151 -8.56 -13.56 3.60
CA SER A 151 -9.58 -12.55 3.86
C SER A 151 -10.97 -13.20 3.91
N SER A 152 -11.71 -12.98 4.99
CA SER A 152 -13.06 -13.57 5.15
C SER A 152 -14.08 -13.04 4.15
N VAL A 153 -13.82 -11.87 3.55
CA VAL A 153 -14.66 -11.26 2.52
C VAL A 153 -13.78 -10.86 1.35
N SER A 154 -14.12 -11.33 0.15
CA SER A 154 -13.45 -10.96 -1.10
C SER A 154 -14.40 -11.07 -2.27
N GLY A 155 -14.51 -10.01 -3.09
CA GLY A 155 -15.29 -10.03 -4.34
C GLY A 155 -14.60 -10.72 -5.51
N GLU A 156 -13.28 -10.93 -5.42
CA GLU A 156 -12.46 -11.50 -6.50
C GLU A 156 -12.22 -13.01 -6.34
N GLY A 157 -12.60 -13.59 -5.19
CA GLY A 157 -12.49 -15.01 -4.94
C GLY A 157 -11.71 -15.37 -3.68
N PHE A 158 -11.52 -16.67 -3.46
CA PHE A 158 -10.75 -17.20 -2.34
C PHE A 158 -9.25 -17.21 -2.68
N SER A 159 -8.44 -16.75 -1.74
CA SER A 159 -6.98 -16.76 -1.86
C SER A 159 -6.33 -16.85 -0.48
N VAL A 160 -5.22 -17.56 -0.40
CA VAL A 160 -4.48 -17.72 0.85
C VAL A 160 -3.05 -17.19 0.76
N ARG A 161 -2.54 -16.77 1.91
CA ARG A 161 -1.19 -16.24 2.08
C ARG A 161 -0.48 -17.01 3.18
N ASN A 162 0.84 -17.21 3.00
CA ASN A 162 1.70 -17.81 3.99
C ASN A 162 1.94 -16.84 5.15
N VAL A 163 1.95 -17.38 6.36
CA VAL A 163 2.34 -16.68 7.60
C VAL A 163 3.48 -17.45 8.24
N ALA A 164 4.67 -16.82 8.28
CA ALA A 164 5.87 -17.46 8.82
C ALA A 164 5.85 -17.57 10.37
N GLY A 165 4.98 -16.83 11.03
CA GLY A 165 4.87 -16.71 12.48
C GLY A 165 5.04 -15.26 12.94
N ASP A 166 5.05 -15.04 14.26
CA ASP A 166 5.22 -13.73 14.90
C ASP A 166 4.08 -12.71 14.65
N TYR A 167 2.89 -13.18 14.29
CA TYR A 167 1.70 -12.36 14.12
C TYR A 167 0.61 -12.68 15.16
N MET A 168 -0.11 -11.67 15.57
CA MET A 168 -1.47 -11.81 16.05
C MET A 168 -2.45 -11.73 14.87
N PHE A 169 -3.69 -12.16 15.03
CA PHE A 169 -4.65 -12.22 13.94
C PHE A 169 -6.07 -11.85 14.38
N ASP A 170 -6.81 -11.31 13.44
CA ASP A 170 -8.20 -10.85 13.57
C ASP A 170 -9.19 -12.00 13.36
N THR A 171 -10.42 -11.82 13.78
CA THR A 171 -11.53 -12.70 13.43
C THR A 171 -11.89 -12.63 11.94
N THR A 172 -11.68 -11.46 11.28
CA THR A 172 -11.91 -11.27 9.84
C THR A 172 -10.71 -11.66 8.98
N GLY A 173 -9.52 -11.69 9.54
CA GLY A 173 -8.29 -12.24 8.96
C GLY A 173 -8.06 -13.66 9.48
N SER A 174 -8.92 -14.59 9.07
CA SER A 174 -8.90 -15.97 9.56
C SER A 174 -7.53 -16.63 9.43
N MET A 175 -7.14 -17.40 10.44
CA MET A 175 -5.91 -18.19 10.44
C MET A 175 -6.21 -19.68 10.38
N GLY A 176 -5.45 -20.37 9.53
CA GLY A 176 -5.38 -21.82 9.47
C GLY A 176 -4.02 -22.33 9.93
N PHE A 177 -4.02 -23.41 10.70
CA PHE A 177 -2.83 -24.05 11.23
C PHE A 177 -2.79 -25.49 10.71
N VAL A 178 -1.70 -25.84 10.04
CA VAL A 178 -1.50 -27.16 9.41
C VAL A 178 -0.65 -28.03 10.33
N GLU A 179 -1.09 -29.25 10.57
CA GLU A 179 -0.37 -30.23 11.37
C GLU A 179 -0.18 -31.54 10.58
N PRO A 180 1.08 -31.95 10.30
CA PRO A 180 2.33 -31.26 10.68
C PRO A 180 2.62 -30.01 9.83
N ASP A 181 3.35 -29.04 10.37
CA ASP A 181 3.66 -27.78 9.68
C ASP A 181 4.47 -27.96 8.38
N SER A 182 5.17 -29.07 8.23
CA SER A 182 5.85 -29.45 6.98
C SER A 182 4.91 -29.58 5.76
N GLU A 183 3.63 -29.85 5.97
CA GLU A 183 2.62 -29.96 4.92
C GLU A 183 2.03 -28.58 4.51
N ARG A 184 2.30 -27.53 5.26
CA ARG A 184 1.76 -26.20 5.02
C ARG A 184 2.00 -25.68 3.59
N PRO A 185 3.20 -25.78 2.99
CA PRO A 185 3.40 -25.33 1.61
C PRO A 185 2.50 -26.08 0.60
N GLY A 186 2.31 -27.40 0.77
CA GLY A 186 1.41 -28.19 -0.07
C GLY A 186 -0.07 -27.79 0.08
N VAL A 187 -0.49 -27.48 1.31
CA VAL A 187 -1.85 -26.96 1.59
C VAL A 187 -2.06 -25.58 0.98
N ILE A 188 -1.06 -24.69 1.04
CA ILE A 188 -1.10 -23.37 0.39
C ILE A 188 -1.21 -23.53 -1.13
N ALA A 189 -0.44 -24.45 -1.72
CA ALA A 189 -0.50 -24.79 -3.14
C ALA A 189 -1.90 -25.22 -3.55
N TYR A 190 -2.51 -26.16 -2.79
CA TYR A 190 -3.87 -26.61 -3.03
C TYR A 190 -4.89 -25.47 -2.92
N LEU A 191 -4.86 -24.70 -1.83
CA LEU A 191 -5.85 -23.65 -1.57
C LEU A 191 -5.76 -22.48 -2.58
N ASN A 192 -4.62 -22.26 -3.22
CA ASN A 192 -4.46 -21.29 -4.30
C ASN A 192 -4.67 -21.90 -5.70
N SER A 193 -5.05 -23.18 -5.82
CA SER A 193 -5.34 -23.83 -7.10
C SER A 193 -6.76 -23.52 -7.60
N LYS A 194 -6.96 -23.63 -8.92
CA LYS A 194 -8.31 -23.60 -9.53
C LYS A 194 -9.24 -24.66 -8.96
N VAL A 195 -8.71 -25.84 -8.66
CA VAL A 195 -9.51 -26.95 -8.09
C VAL A 195 -10.12 -26.55 -6.75
N ALA A 196 -9.33 -26.01 -5.84
CA ALA A 196 -9.84 -25.54 -4.55
C ALA A 196 -10.80 -24.35 -4.72
N SER A 197 -10.52 -23.44 -5.65
CA SER A 197 -11.39 -22.31 -5.97
C SER A 197 -12.76 -22.75 -6.44
N GLU A 198 -12.85 -23.75 -7.34
CA GLU A 198 -14.14 -24.28 -7.81
C GLU A 198 -14.92 -25.02 -6.70
N TYR A 199 -14.26 -25.84 -5.88
CA TYR A 199 -14.90 -26.41 -4.70
C TYR A 199 -15.36 -25.36 -3.70
N MET A 200 -14.58 -24.29 -3.52
CA MET A 200 -14.96 -23.20 -2.62
C MET A 200 -16.21 -22.46 -3.11
N LYS A 201 -16.40 -22.25 -4.42
CA LYS A 201 -17.62 -21.65 -5.00
C LYS A 201 -18.88 -22.49 -4.69
N VAL A 202 -18.72 -23.81 -4.57
CA VAL A 202 -19.83 -24.71 -4.20
C VAL A 202 -20.17 -24.61 -2.72
N LEU A 203 -19.14 -24.61 -1.85
CA LEU A 203 -19.32 -24.53 -0.39
C LEU A 203 -19.68 -23.13 0.10
N SER A 204 -19.25 -22.10 -0.61
CA SER A 204 -19.51 -20.69 -0.30
C SER A 204 -19.85 -19.92 -1.58
N PRO A 205 -21.07 -19.98 -2.08
CA PRO A 205 -21.50 -19.25 -3.26
C PRO A 205 -21.56 -17.72 -3.06
N ALA A 206 -21.42 -17.26 -1.82
CA ALA A 206 -21.31 -15.85 -1.46
C ALA A 206 -19.84 -15.41 -1.41
N ILE A 207 -19.62 -14.09 -1.31
CA ILE A 207 -18.28 -13.46 -1.19
C ILE A 207 -17.63 -13.66 0.18
N ARG A 208 -18.24 -14.44 1.08
CA ARG A 208 -17.80 -14.62 2.47
C ARG A 208 -17.23 -16.03 2.69
N PHE A 209 -15.92 -16.10 2.90
CA PHE A 209 -15.18 -17.35 3.10
C PHE A 209 -14.98 -17.64 4.58
N GLN A 210 -15.94 -18.37 5.17
CA GLN A 210 -15.84 -18.77 6.57
C GLN A 210 -14.84 -19.94 6.75
N PRO A 211 -14.22 -20.07 7.93
CA PRO A 211 -13.30 -21.16 8.24
C PRO A 211 -13.86 -22.56 7.92
N GLY A 212 -15.12 -22.82 8.26
CA GLY A 212 -15.78 -24.10 8.02
C GLY A 212 -15.82 -24.52 6.54
N HIS A 213 -15.91 -23.57 5.61
CA HIS A 213 -15.90 -23.89 4.18
C HIS A 213 -14.54 -24.46 3.75
N ALA A 214 -13.44 -23.82 4.15
CA ALA A 214 -12.09 -24.30 3.83
C ALA A 214 -11.81 -25.69 4.43
N LEU A 215 -12.25 -25.94 5.67
CA LEU A 215 -12.07 -27.24 6.34
C LEU A 215 -12.84 -28.39 5.66
N ASN A 216 -13.92 -28.09 4.95
CA ASN A 216 -14.75 -29.08 4.27
C ASN A 216 -14.29 -29.37 2.83
N LEU A 217 -13.24 -28.71 2.33
CA LEU A 217 -12.68 -29.00 1.00
C LEU A 217 -12.16 -30.44 0.93
N PRO A 218 -12.44 -31.19 -0.17
CA PRO A 218 -11.85 -32.51 -0.39
C PRO A 218 -10.35 -32.35 -0.64
N PHE A 219 -9.50 -32.97 0.16
CA PHE A 219 -8.03 -32.83 0.08
C PHE A 219 -7.37 -34.15 -0.28
N ASN A 220 -6.68 -34.17 -1.43
CA ASN A 220 -5.82 -35.26 -1.84
C ASN A 220 -4.38 -34.94 -1.47
N GLU A 221 -3.72 -35.84 -0.75
CA GLU A 221 -2.27 -35.79 -0.55
C GLU A 221 -1.56 -36.02 -1.88
N VAL A 222 -1.50 -35.01 -2.70
CA VAL A 222 -0.70 -35.01 -3.94
C VAL A 222 0.78 -35.21 -3.59
N PRO A 223 1.61 -35.80 -4.48
CA PRO A 223 3.04 -35.91 -4.27
C PRO A 223 3.60 -34.56 -3.81
N SER A 224 3.76 -34.43 -2.50
CA SER A 224 3.89 -33.17 -1.78
C SER A 224 5.12 -32.35 -2.19
N SER A 225 6.15 -33.02 -2.71
CA SER A 225 7.42 -32.35 -3.04
C SER A 225 7.29 -31.31 -4.16
N SER A 226 6.62 -31.62 -5.25
CA SER A 226 6.48 -30.70 -6.41
C SER A 226 5.59 -29.52 -6.08
N ALA A 227 4.41 -29.75 -5.49
CA ALA A 227 3.46 -28.69 -5.09
C ALA A 227 4.08 -27.78 -4.01
N SER A 228 4.78 -28.35 -3.02
CA SER A 228 5.46 -27.60 -1.96
C SER A 228 6.60 -26.73 -2.51
N THR A 229 7.34 -27.22 -3.51
CA THR A 229 8.41 -26.45 -4.17
C THR A 229 7.82 -25.26 -4.93
N ILE A 230 6.72 -25.48 -5.68
CA ILE A 230 6.01 -24.41 -6.39
C ILE A 230 5.52 -23.36 -5.39
N ALA A 231 4.84 -23.78 -4.31
CA ALA A 231 4.35 -22.87 -3.29
C ALA A 231 5.48 -22.04 -2.66
N SER A 232 6.59 -22.67 -2.29
CA SER A 232 7.73 -21.98 -1.69
C SER A 232 8.32 -20.94 -2.63
N ARG A 233 8.43 -21.24 -3.92
CA ARG A 233 8.91 -20.30 -4.94
C ARG A 233 7.93 -19.16 -5.15
N SER A 234 6.63 -19.45 -5.25
CA SER A 234 5.58 -18.44 -5.42
C SER A 234 5.49 -17.50 -4.21
N ILE A 235 5.60 -18.03 -2.99
CA ILE A 235 5.68 -17.23 -1.76
C ILE A 235 6.88 -16.29 -1.81
N SER A 236 8.06 -16.78 -2.20
CA SER A 236 9.28 -15.95 -2.28
C SER A 236 9.13 -14.82 -3.30
N ILE A 237 8.58 -15.09 -4.48
CA ILE A 237 8.33 -14.06 -5.51
C ILE A 237 7.32 -13.03 -5.01
N SER A 238 6.20 -13.47 -4.42
CA SER A 238 5.17 -12.57 -3.93
C SER A 238 5.65 -11.71 -2.75
N GLN A 239 6.49 -12.26 -1.85
CA GLN A 239 7.09 -11.53 -0.76
C GLN A 239 8.08 -10.47 -1.28
N PHE A 240 8.96 -10.84 -2.22
CA PHE A 240 9.90 -9.91 -2.85
C PHE A 240 9.18 -8.74 -3.55
N ASP A 241 8.10 -9.03 -4.29
CA ASP A 241 7.26 -7.99 -4.90
C ASP A 241 6.64 -7.07 -3.84
N TRP A 242 6.11 -7.63 -2.75
CA TRP A 242 5.50 -6.86 -1.67
C TRP A 242 6.53 -5.93 -0.99
N ASP A 243 7.72 -6.44 -0.70
CA ASP A 243 8.78 -5.71 0.00
C ASP A 243 9.51 -4.69 -0.89
N SER A 244 9.20 -4.69 -2.18
CA SER A 244 9.71 -3.69 -3.13
C SER A 244 9.08 -2.30 -2.99
N TYR A 245 8.04 -2.15 -2.15
CA TYR A 245 7.29 -0.90 -1.98
C TYR A 245 7.41 -0.34 -0.58
N GLU A 246 7.53 0.99 -0.45
CA GLU A 246 7.75 1.69 0.83
C GLU A 246 6.59 1.56 1.85
N THR A 247 5.49 0.95 1.46
CA THR A 247 4.38 0.59 2.34
C THR A 247 4.59 -0.75 3.06
N SER A 248 5.58 -1.55 2.65
CA SER A 248 6.04 -2.71 3.43
C SER A 248 7.00 -2.27 4.53
N TRP A 249 6.92 -2.90 5.70
CA TRP A 249 7.90 -2.69 6.77
C TRP A 249 9.27 -3.35 6.51
N ASP A 250 9.34 -4.30 5.55
CA ASP A 250 10.57 -4.95 5.10
C ASP A 250 11.21 -4.22 3.89
N PHE A 251 10.63 -3.08 3.48
CA PHE A 251 11.22 -2.26 2.41
C PHE A 251 12.60 -1.75 2.80
N THR A 252 13.60 -2.04 1.99
CA THR A 252 14.98 -1.64 2.25
C THR A 252 15.50 -0.58 1.30
N ASN A 253 15.15 -0.66 0.02
CA ASN A 253 15.60 0.28 -1.00
C ASN A 253 14.65 0.24 -2.21
N LEU A 254 14.63 1.31 -2.98
CA LEU A 254 13.83 1.37 -4.21
C LEU A 254 14.45 0.44 -5.28
N PRO A 255 13.68 -0.49 -5.88
CA PRO A 255 14.20 -1.43 -6.88
C PRO A 255 14.90 -0.77 -8.06
N LEU A 256 14.43 0.41 -8.47
CA LEU A 256 15.03 1.22 -9.52
C LEU A 256 16.50 1.62 -9.24
N LEU A 257 16.92 1.59 -7.97
CA LEU A 257 18.26 1.94 -7.51
C LEU A 257 19.12 0.70 -7.17
N TYR A 258 18.59 -0.52 -7.35
CA TYR A 258 19.39 -1.73 -7.14
C TYR A 258 20.55 -1.79 -8.14
N PRO A 259 21.73 -2.27 -7.71
CA PRO A 259 22.92 -2.36 -8.57
C PRO A 259 22.64 -3.05 -9.91
N ASP A 260 21.84 -4.11 -9.92
CA ASP A 260 21.52 -4.92 -11.09
C ASP A 260 20.65 -4.18 -12.13
N HIS A 261 19.97 -3.12 -11.71
CA HIS A 261 19.10 -2.29 -12.56
C HIS A 261 19.64 -0.88 -12.78
N ARG A 262 20.81 -0.56 -12.21
CA ARG A 262 21.36 0.79 -12.27
C ARG A 262 22.20 1.00 -13.53
N TYR A 263 21.69 1.82 -14.43
CA TYR A 263 22.32 2.25 -15.66
C TYR A 263 22.57 3.78 -15.63
N PRO A 264 23.40 4.33 -16.56
CA PRO A 264 23.68 5.76 -16.61
C PRO A 264 22.44 6.63 -16.80
N THR A 265 21.44 6.16 -17.56
CA THR A 265 20.17 6.87 -17.73
C THR A 265 19.05 6.22 -16.94
N LEU A 266 18.16 7.03 -16.42
CA LEU A 266 16.96 6.57 -15.70
C LEU A 266 16.05 5.72 -16.59
N LYS A 267 15.96 6.07 -17.87
CA LYS A 267 15.22 5.29 -18.88
C LYS A 267 15.77 3.88 -19.02
N ALA A 268 17.09 3.72 -19.14
CA ALA A 268 17.71 2.40 -19.25
C ALA A 268 17.55 1.59 -17.95
N SER A 269 17.65 2.25 -16.79
CA SER A 269 17.39 1.63 -15.48
C SER A 269 15.94 1.13 -15.36
N TYR A 270 14.97 1.94 -15.75
CA TYR A 270 13.57 1.53 -15.80
C TYR A 270 13.32 0.36 -16.76
N GLN A 271 13.91 0.39 -17.95
CA GLN A 271 13.77 -0.71 -18.92
C GLN A 271 14.32 -2.03 -18.38
N SER A 272 15.47 -2.01 -17.72
CA SER A 272 16.04 -3.19 -17.06
C SER A 272 15.10 -3.71 -15.95
N LEU A 273 14.65 -2.84 -15.07
CA LEU A 273 13.71 -3.19 -13.99
C LEU A 273 12.38 -3.72 -14.56
N ARG A 274 11.85 -3.09 -15.61
CA ARG A 274 10.60 -3.53 -16.25
C ARG A 274 10.74 -4.92 -16.88
N THR A 275 11.89 -5.20 -17.48
CA THR A 275 12.19 -6.53 -18.01
C THR A 275 12.18 -7.57 -16.90
N HIS A 276 12.86 -7.30 -15.80
CA HIS A 276 12.87 -8.15 -14.60
C HIS A 276 11.44 -8.39 -14.04
N TRP A 277 10.63 -7.35 -13.90
CA TRP A 277 9.24 -7.47 -13.44
C TRP A 277 8.37 -8.31 -14.37
N ARG A 278 8.60 -8.20 -15.68
CA ARG A 278 7.90 -9.02 -16.68
C ARG A 278 8.31 -10.49 -16.56
N GLU A 279 9.59 -10.77 -16.43
CA GLU A 279 10.10 -12.12 -16.22
C GLU A 279 9.54 -12.72 -14.91
N MET A 280 9.52 -11.96 -13.83
CA MET A 280 8.95 -12.37 -12.56
C MET A 280 7.45 -12.66 -12.65
N THR A 281 6.69 -11.84 -13.39
CA THR A 281 5.26 -12.05 -13.64
C THR A 281 5.00 -13.31 -14.45
N LEU A 282 5.76 -13.55 -15.52
CA LEU A 282 5.65 -14.74 -16.36
C LEU A 282 6.08 -16.01 -15.61
N GLU A 283 7.11 -15.92 -14.77
CA GLU A 283 7.52 -17.04 -13.90
C GLU A 283 6.41 -17.37 -12.90
N MET A 284 5.77 -16.37 -12.28
CA MET A 284 4.64 -16.62 -11.38
C MET A 284 3.46 -17.26 -12.13
N GLN A 285 3.13 -16.79 -13.34
CA GLN A 285 2.10 -17.39 -14.19
C GLN A 285 2.40 -18.86 -14.46
N ARG A 286 3.62 -19.18 -14.90
CA ARG A 286 4.08 -20.55 -15.16
C ARG A 286 3.96 -21.42 -13.90
N LEU A 287 4.34 -20.91 -12.73
CA LEU A 287 4.23 -21.64 -11.45
C LEU A 287 2.76 -21.90 -11.08
N GLU A 288 1.88 -20.93 -11.24
CA GLU A 288 0.45 -21.08 -10.94
C GLU A 288 -0.23 -22.03 -11.93
N GLU A 289 0.12 -22.00 -13.20
CA GLU A 289 -0.39 -22.96 -14.20
C GLU A 289 0.11 -24.38 -13.94
N GLU A 290 1.37 -24.55 -13.56
CA GLU A 290 1.91 -25.86 -13.17
C GLU A 290 1.23 -26.37 -11.89
N ASN A 291 1.01 -25.51 -10.91
CA ASN A 291 0.25 -25.83 -9.71
C ASN A 291 -1.16 -26.30 -10.05
N ASN A 292 -1.86 -25.59 -10.93
CA ASN A 292 -3.19 -25.97 -11.39
C ASN A 292 -3.17 -27.33 -12.09
N ARG A 293 -2.21 -27.60 -12.95
CA ARG A 293 -2.07 -28.87 -13.68
C ARG A 293 -1.92 -30.03 -12.72
N ILE A 294 -1.04 -29.91 -11.70
CA ILE A 294 -0.84 -30.94 -10.68
C ILE A 294 -2.16 -31.29 -9.99
N PHE A 295 -2.94 -30.31 -9.57
CA PHE A 295 -4.19 -30.57 -8.86
C PHE A 295 -5.32 -31.01 -9.79
N ILE A 296 -5.45 -30.48 -11.00
CA ILE A 296 -6.41 -30.93 -12.01
C ILE A 296 -6.20 -32.41 -12.31
N ASP A 297 -4.95 -32.83 -12.51
CA ASP A 297 -4.60 -34.23 -12.78
C ASP A 297 -4.90 -35.12 -11.59
N ALA A 298 -4.52 -34.71 -10.38
CA ALA A 298 -4.72 -35.48 -9.15
C ALA A 298 -6.22 -35.70 -8.82
N TYR A 299 -7.07 -34.75 -9.20
CA TYR A 299 -8.53 -34.84 -8.99
C TYR A 299 -9.26 -35.43 -10.20
N GLY A 300 -8.58 -35.65 -11.32
CA GLY A 300 -9.14 -36.19 -12.55
C GLY A 300 -10.12 -35.25 -13.23
N LEU A 301 -9.85 -33.95 -13.21
CA LEU A 301 -10.73 -32.87 -13.71
C LEU A 301 -10.22 -32.24 -15.02
N GLN A 302 -9.44 -32.98 -15.82
CA GLN A 302 -8.83 -32.47 -17.07
C GLN A 302 -9.88 -32.14 -18.14
N ASP A 303 -11.04 -32.79 -18.10
CA ASP A 303 -12.15 -32.54 -19.02
C ASP A 303 -13.00 -31.30 -18.60
N GLU A 304 -12.77 -30.76 -17.39
CA GLU A 304 -13.62 -29.75 -16.76
C GLU A 304 -12.89 -28.43 -16.49
N LEU A 305 -11.59 -28.52 -16.19
CA LEU A 305 -10.78 -27.38 -15.82
C LEU A 305 -9.53 -27.31 -16.69
N THR A 306 -9.13 -26.10 -16.98
CA THR A 306 -7.89 -25.81 -17.69
C THR A 306 -6.89 -25.13 -16.75
N PRO A 307 -5.58 -25.40 -16.90
CA PRO A 307 -4.57 -24.87 -15.98
C PRO A 307 -4.22 -23.39 -16.20
N GLU A 308 -4.56 -22.80 -17.37
CA GLU A 308 -4.16 -21.45 -17.77
C GLU A 308 -4.61 -20.40 -16.77
N VAL A 309 -3.72 -19.43 -16.48
CA VAL A 309 -3.98 -18.30 -15.58
C VAL A 309 -3.81 -16.99 -16.33
N PRO A 310 -4.86 -16.17 -16.45
CA PRO A 310 -4.74 -14.84 -17.06
C PRO A 310 -3.76 -13.95 -16.29
N LEU A 311 -3.02 -13.08 -17.00
CA LEU A 311 -2.11 -12.12 -16.34
C LEU A 311 -2.82 -11.25 -15.30
N ALA A 312 -4.08 -10.90 -15.51
CA ALA A 312 -4.87 -10.12 -14.54
C ALA A 312 -5.06 -10.83 -13.19
N GLU A 313 -4.90 -12.16 -13.12
CA GLU A 313 -4.99 -12.92 -11.89
C GLU A 313 -3.64 -13.14 -11.18
N ILE A 314 -2.53 -12.74 -11.80
CA ILE A 314 -1.19 -12.83 -11.19
C ILE A 314 -1.00 -11.67 -10.23
N THR A 315 -1.18 -11.92 -8.94
CA THR A 315 -1.31 -10.92 -7.87
C THR A 315 0.02 -10.31 -7.43
N LEU A 316 0.82 -9.83 -8.39
CA LEU A 316 2.04 -9.07 -8.15
C LEU A 316 1.78 -7.58 -8.40
N THR A 317 2.26 -6.72 -7.51
CA THR A 317 2.11 -5.26 -7.62
C THR A 317 2.88 -4.69 -8.82
N CYS A 318 3.97 -5.34 -9.21
CA CYS A 318 4.75 -4.99 -10.40
C CYS A 318 4.08 -5.42 -11.72
N ASN A 319 2.99 -6.22 -11.64
CA ASN A 319 2.19 -6.64 -12.79
C ASN A 319 1.11 -5.59 -13.09
N PRO A 320 1.19 -4.86 -14.20
CA PRO A 320 0.22 -3.81 -14.51
C PRO A 320 -1.20 -4.34 -14.79
N HIS A 321 -1.35 -5.57 -15.28
CA HIS A 321 -2.66 -6.17 -15.52
C HIS A 321 -3.44 -6.38 -14.21
N TYR A 322 -2.77 -6.81 -13.15
CA TYR A 322 -3.36 -6.92 -11.81
C TYR A 322 -3.51 -5.55 -11.15
N ARG A 323 -2.44 -4.73 -11.17
CA ARG A 323 -2.39 -3.45 -10.44
C ARG A 323 -3.45 -2.44 -10.89
N TYR A 324 -3.75 -2.39 -12.19
CA TYR A 324 -4.66 -1.38 -12.74
C TYR A 324 -6.00 -1.95 -13.21
N GLY A 325 -6.07 -3.22 -13.55
CA GLY A 325 -7.29 -3.92 -13.98
C GLY A 325 -8.04 -3.25 -15.15
N GLY A 326 -9.22 -3.76 -15.45
CA GLY A 326 -10.15 -3.20 -16.44
C GLY A 326 -9.70 -3.39 -17.90
N ASP A 327 -10.50 -2.86 -18.82
CA ASP A 327 -10.27 -2.92 -20.26
C ASP A 327 -9.29 -1.81 -20.69
N LYS A 328 -8.00 -1.99 -20.40
CA LYS A 328 -6.93 -1.07 -20.78
C LYS A 328 -6.02 -1.73 -21.82
N SER A 329 -5.51 -0.93 -22.78
CA SER A 329 -4.50 -1.40 -23.72
C SER A 329 -3.16 -1.63 -23.02
N GLU A 330 -2.29 -2.44 -23.64
CA GLU A 330 -0.92 -2.65 -23.16
C GLU A 330 -0.16 -1.31 -23.01
N GLU A 331 -0.34 -0.38 -23.96
CA GLU A 331 0.30 0.92 -23.91
C GLU A 331 -0.20 1.76 -22.72
N GLU A 332 -1.50 1.69 -22.40
CA GLU A 332 -2.05 2.38 -21.25
C GLU A 332 -1.55 1.78 -19.92
N LEU A 333 -1.49 0.45 -19.84
CA LEU A 333 -0.96 -0.26 -18.67
C LEU A 333 0.52 0.07 -18.44
N GLU A 334 1.34 0.05 -19.49
CA GLU A 334 2.76 0.40 -19.42
C GLU A 334 2.98 1.87 -19.03
N ALA A 335 2.17 2.78 -19.58
CA ALA A 335 2.24 4.22 -19.23
C ALA A 335 1.89 4.47 -17.76
N LEU A 336 0.87 3.78 -17.24
CA LEU A 336 0.49 3.86 -15.82
C LEU A 336 1.58 3.32 -14.91
N LEU A 337 2.18 2.17 -15.25
CA LEU A 337 3.26 1.58 -14.47
C LEU A 337 4.51 2.46 -14.44
N LEU A 338 4.90 3.02 -15.60
CA LEU A 338 6.00 3.97 -15.69
C LEU A 338 5.75 5.20 -14.82
N ALA A 339 4.55 5.78 -14.91
CA ALA A 339 4.20 6.96 -14.12
C ALA A 339 4.25 6.67 -12.62
N ASP A 340 3.70 5.53 -12.17
CA ASP A 340 3.73 5.15 -10.76
C ASP A 340 5.16 4.87 -10.28
N THR A 341 6.01 4.26 -11.11
CA THR A 341 7.42 4.06 -10.78
C THR A 341 8.15 5.41 -10.59
N MET A 342 7.84 6.41 -11.42
CA MET A 342 8.42 7.76 -11.25
C MET A 342 7.85 8.47 -10.01
N ARG A 343 6.58 8.28 -9.67
CA ARG A 343 5.97 8.75 -8.40
C ARG A 343 6.64 8.10 -7.19
N GLU A 344 6.96 6.82 -7.27
CA GLU A 344 7.69 6.08 -6.24
C GLU A 344 9.12 6.61 -6.07
N LEU A 345 9.82 6.90 -7.18
CA LEU A 345 11.14 7.53 -7.15
C LEU A 345 11.10 8.90 -6.46
N VAL A 346 10.12 9.74 -6.78
CA VAL A 346 9.96 11.07 -6.14
C VAL A 346 9.62 10.91 -4.66
N SER A 347 8.73 9.97 -4.29
CA SER A 347 8.40 9.68 -2.90
C SER A 347 9.61 9.22 -2.10
N TYR A 348 10.42 8.31 -2.65
CA TYR A 348 11.67 7.86 -2.02
C TYR A 348 12.67 8.99 -1.86
N ALA A 349 12.80 9.87 -2.88
CA ALA A 349 13.65 11.07 -2.79
C ALA A 349 13.22 11.98 -1.62
N VAL A 350 11.90 12.19 -1.46
CA VAL A 350 11.35 12.95 -0.31
C VAL A 350 11.65 12.23 1.01
N GLY A 351 11.56 10.90 1.04
CA GLY A 351 11.98 10.10 2.20
C GLY A 351 13.45 10.31 2.56
N CYS A 352 14.33 10.37 1.57
CA CYS A 352 15.75 10.70 1.77
C CYS A 352 15.95 12.14 2.23
N MET A 353 15.16 13.10 1.74
CA MET A 353 15.22 14.49 2.21
C MET A 353 14.92 14.61 3.70
N PHE A 354 13.94 13.85 4.19
CA PHE A 354 13.59 13.84 5.61
C PHE A 354 14.44 12.90 6.47
N GLY A 355 15.35 12.14 5.85
CA GLY A 355 16.20 11.18 6.56
C GLY A 355 15.45 9.89 6.98
N ARG A 356 14.24 9.65 6.45
CA ARG A 356 13.55 8.37 6.61
C ARG A 356 14.33 7.24 5.96
N TYR A 357 14.94 7.53 4.81
CA TYR A 357 15.80 6.65 4.02
C TYR A 357 17.13 7.32 3.71
N SER A 358 18.07 6.56 3.15
CA SER A 358 19.35 7.06 2.66
C SER A 358 19.79 6.30 1.42
N LEU A 359 20.51 6.97 0.51
CA LEU A 359 21.21 6.33 -0.61
C LEU A 359 22.43 5.50 -0.17
N ASP A 360 22.85 5.63 1.09
CA ASP A 360 24.09 5.07 1.63
C ASP A 360 23.86 3.93 2.63
N LYS A 361 22.62 3.77 3.09
CA LYS A 361 22.22 2.72 4.04
C LYS A 361 20.81 2.23 3.70
N PRO A 362 20.60 0.91 3.52
CA PRO A 362 19.27 0.35 3.27
C PRO A 362 18.38 0.40 4.51
N GLY A 363 17.06 0.42 4.28
CA GLY A 363 16.04 0.39 5.31
C GLY A 363 15.74 1.74 5.96
N LEU A 364 14.95 1.70 7.02
CA LEU A 364 14.54 2.88 7.77
C LEU A 364 15.71 3.43 8.60
N ILE A 365 15.89 4.74 8.56
CA ILE A 365 16.87 5.46 9.37
C ILE A 365 16.17 6.23 10.50
N LEU A 366 15.38 7.26 10.16
CA LEU A 366 14.59 8.01 11.12
C LEU A 366 13.13 7.56 11.05
N ALA A 367 12.66 6.89 12.09
CA ALA A 367 11.31 6.34 12.16
C ALA A 367 10.75 6.32 13.58
N ASN A 368 11.28 7.15 14.49
CA ASN A 368 10.82 7.26 15.86
C ASN A 368 10.36 8.67 16.18
N GLN A 369 9.49 8.79 17.16
CA GLN A 369 8.98 10.08 17.59
C GLN A 369 10.10 11.01 18.09
N GLY A 370 10.23 12.18 17.46
CA GLY A 370 11.20 13.19 17.86
C GLY A 370 12.62 12.95 17.35
N ASP A 371 12.83 11.99 16.44
CA ASP A 371 14.13 11.76 15.79
C ASP A 371 14.69 13.06 15.19
N MET A 372 15.98 13.27 15.33
CA MET A 372 16.70 14.47 14.88
C MET A 372 17.78 14.15 13.84
N LEU A 373 18.31 15.20 13.21
CA LEU A 373 19.43 15.05 12.27
C LEU A 373 20.65 14.35 12.90
N ALA A 374 20.89 14.53 14.19
CA ALA A 374 21.98 13.86 14.91
C ALA A 374 21.80 12.34 14.91
N ASP A 375 20.56 11.83 15.04
CA ASP A 375 20.26 10.40 15.02
C ASP A 375 20.44 9.81 13.61
N TYR A 376 20.17 10.62 12.58
CA TYR A 376 20.48 10.26 11.19
C TYR A 376 21.99 10.16 10.97
N LEU A 377 22.75 11.19 11.36
CA LEU A 377 24.21 11.23 11.18
C LEU A 377 24.94 10.18 12.01
N ALA A 378 24.39 9.76 13.14
CA ALA A 378 24.91 8.62 13.89
C ALA A 378 24.86 7.30 13.10
N GLN A 379 23.89 7.16 12.20
CA GLN A 379 23.71 5.99 11.35
C GLN A 379 24.34 6.14 9.97
N VAL A 380 24.40 7.36 9.44
CA VAL A 380 24.96 7.74 8.12
C VAL A 380 25.87 8.96 8.28
N PRO A 381 27.13 8.75 8.72
CA PRO A 381 28.01 9.87 9.10
C PRO A 381 28.40 10.81 7.95
N GLN A 382 28.47 10.30 6.73
CA GLN A 382 28.88 11.03 5.53
C GLN A 382 27.90 10.78 4.37
N PRO A 383 26.67 11.30 4.46
CA PRO A 383 25.67 11.03 3.45
C PRO A 383 26.01 11.73 2.13
N ARG A 384 25.92 10.99 1.00
CA ARG A 384 26.02 11.58 -0.35
C ARG A 384 24.86 12.55 -0.62
N PHE A 385 23.69 12.26 -0.06
CA PHE A 385 22.53 13.12 -0.09
C PHE A 385 22.09 13.41 1.35
N PRO A 386 22.41 14.60 1.90
CA PRO A 386 22.14 14.92 3.30
C PRO A 386 20.65 15.09 3.57
N ALA A 387 20.20 14.60 4.74
CA ALA A 387 18.86 14.88 5.23
C ALA A 387 18.71 16.36 5.59
N ASP A 388 17.46 16.84 5.53
CA ASP A 388 17.10 18.20 5.94
C ASP A 388 17.38 18.44 7.44
N GLY A 389 17.81 19.66 7.77
CA GLY A 389 18.26 19.99 9.12
C GLY A 389 17.14 20.21 10.12
N ASP A 390 16.07 20.86 9.71
CA ASP A 390 15.01 21.37 10.60
C ASP A 390 13.64 20.73 10.42
N ASN A 391 13.55 19.71 9.57
CA ASN A 391 12.32 18.97 9.30
C ASN A 391 11.22 19.78 8.59
N VAL A 392 11.57 20.86 7.88
CA VAL A 392 10.61 21.69 7.14
C VAL A 392 11.12 21.92 5.72
N ILE A 393 10.44 21.39 4.74
CA ILE A 393 10.80 21.52 3.32
C ILE A 393 9.75 22.35 2.59
N PRO A 394 10.10 23.57 2.10
CA PRO A 394 9.18 24.39 1.33
C PRO A 394 8.72 23.70 0.03
N LEU A 395 7.45 23.88 -0.30
CA LEU A 395 6.80 23.42 -1.52
C LEU A 395 6.11 24.61 -2.19
N LEU A 396 6.88 25.43 -2.92
CA LEU A 396 6.43 26.73 -3.41
C LEU A 396 6.53 26.85 -4.93
N ASP A 397 5.72 27.76 -5.48
CA ASP A 397 5.82 28.16 -6.87
C ASP A 397 6.97 29.17 -7.05
N GLY A 398 8.14 28.67 -7.44
CA GLY A 398 9.39 29.43 -7.60
C GLY A 398 10.50 28.97 -6.66
N ASP A 399 11.73 29.40 -6.99
CA ASP A 399 12.95 29.03 -6.24
C ASP A 399 13.23 30.07 -5.11
N TRP A 400 12.34 30.08 -4.10
CA TRP A 400 12.41 31.05 -2.99
C TRP A 400 13.38 30.63 -1.89
N PHE A 401 13.65 29.34 -1.75
CA PHE A 401 14.52 28.75 -0.74
C PHE A 401 15.47 27.74 -1.37
N ALA A 402 16.68 27.63 -0.85
CA ALA A 402 17.68 26.69 -1.35
C ALA A 402 17.32 25.22 -1.10
N ASP A 403 16.48 24.97 -0.11
CA ASP A 403 15.95 23.67 0.32
C ASP A 403 14.52 23.40 -0.20
N ASP A 404 14.05 24.20 -1.18
CA ASP A 404 12.78 23.91 -1.89
C ASP A 404 12.76 22.48 -2.43
N ILE A 405 11.62 21.82 -2.28
CA ILE A 405 11.45 20.40 -2.63
C ILE A 405 11.85 20.09 -4.08
N THR A 406 11.57 21.01 -5.03
CA THR A 406 11.90 20.79 -6.45
C THR A 406 13.41 20.81 -6.67
N LEU A 407 14.11 21.74 -6.02
CA LEU A 407 15.57 21.81 -6.06
C LEU A 407 16.20 20.58 -5.40
N ARG A 408 15.63 20.12 -4.32
CA ARG A 408 16.07 18.92 -3.60
C ARG A 408 15.85 17.65 -4.43
N VAL A 409 14.71 17.47 -5.13
CA VAL A 409 14.52 16.33 -6.04
C VAL A 409 15.54 16.37 -7.18
N ARG A 410 15.80 17.53 -7.76
CA ARG A 410 16.83 17.71 -8.79
C ARG A 410 18.22 17.33 -8.29
N GLN A 411 18.57 17.75 -7.09
CA GLN A 411 19.82 17.36 -6.43
C GLN A 411 19.90 15.85 -6.20
N PHE A 412 18.82 15.24 -5.67
CA PHE A 412 18.72 13.79 -5.50
C PHE A 412 18.99 13.06 -6.81
N LEU A 413 18.37 13.49 -7.90
CA LEU A 413 18.54 12.87 -9.22
C LEU A 413 20.02 12.92 -9.68
N ARG A 414 20.72 14.04 -9.46
CA ARG A 414 22.16 14.18 -9.77
C ARG A 414 23.01 13.24 -8.92
N VAL A 415 22.73 13.13 -7.62
CA VAL A 415 23.47 12.23 -6.73
C VAL A 415 23.20 10.75 -7.06
N ALA A 416 21.95 10.42 -7.36
CA ALA A 416 21.55 9.03 -7.62
C ALA A 416 22.03 8.53 -9.00
N PHE A 417 21.99 9.35 -10.06
CA PHE A 417 22.26 8.95 -11.44
C PHE A 417 23.45 9.68 -12.09
N GLY A 418 24.05 10.66 -11.39
CA GLY A 418 25.15 11.49 -11.91
C GLY A 418 24.67 12.67 -12.76
N ASP A 419 25.61 13.58 -13.06
CA ASP A 419 25.33 14.80 -13.81
C ASP A 419 25.29 14.60 -15.33
N ALA A 420 25.96 13.58 -15.84
CA ALA A 420 26.17 13.38 -17.28
C ALA A 420 24.86 13.27 -18.10
N HIS A 421 23.81 12.67 -17.51
CA HIS A 421 22.51 12.45 -18.14
C HIS A 421 21.37 13.16 -17.40
N TYR A 422 21.69 14.19 -16.62
CA TYR A 422 20.71 14.83 -15.75
C TYR A 422 19.49 15.37 -16.50
N GLU A 423 19.70 16.13 -17.58
CA GLU A 423 18.58 16.71 -18.35
C GLU A 423 17.71 15.64 -19.00
N GLU A 424 18.32 14.57 -19.52
CA GLU A 424 17.60 13.41 -20.07
C GLU A 424 16.78 12.70 -18.99
N ASN A 425 17.35 12.49 -17.81
CA ASN A 425 16.68 11.85 -16.68
C ASN A 425 15.52 12.69 -16.14
N LEU A 426 15.70 14.01 -16.04
CA LEU A 426 14.65 14.93 -15.63
C LEU A 426 13.49 14.94 -16.64
N ALA A 427 13.80 15.05 -17.93
CA ALA A 427 12.80 15.03 -18.98
C ALA A 427 12.02 13.70 -19.00
N PHE A 428 12.68 12.58 -18.72
CA PHE A 428 12.04 11.28 -18.64
C PHE A 428 11.02 11.20 -17.49
N ILE A 429 11.36 11.73 -16.31
CA ILE A 429 10.42 11.83 -15.17
C ILE A 429 9.23 12.72 -15.53
N GLU A 430 9.48 13.90 -16.09
CA GLU A 430 8.44 14.88 -16.42
C GLU A 430 7.46 14.34 -17.47
N GLN A 431 7.97 13.63 -18.50
CA GLN A 431 7.15 12.96 -19.49
C GLN A 431 6.30 11.84 -18.89
N ALA A 432 6.89 11.00 -18.04
CA ALA A 432 6.19 9.90 -17.39
C ALA A 432 5.07 10.38 -16.44
N LEU A 433 5.31 11.45 -15.70
CA LEU A 433 4.32 12.03 -14.79
C LEU A 433 3.19 12.75 -15.52
N ASN A 434 3.41 13.20 -16.75
CA ASN A 434 2.44 13.94 -17.56
C ASN A 434 1.47 13.02 -18.31
N ILE A 435 0.81 12.10 -17.65
CA ILE A 435 -0.17 11.17 -18.25
C ILE A 435 -1.30 11.93 -18.98
N LYS A 436 -1.67 13.11 -18.48
CA LYS A 436 -2.77 13.91 -19.04
C LYS A 436 -2.37 14.78 -20.25
N GLY A 437 -1.10 14.73 -20.68
CA GLY A 437 -0.59 15.50 -21.81
C GLY A 437 -0.72 17.03 -21.64
N LYS A 438 -0.59 17.53 -20.40
CA LYS A 438 -0.66 18.98 -20.13
C LYS A 438 0.50 19.71 -20.80
N ARG A 439 0.21 20.88 -21.37
CA ARG A 439 1.25 21.71 -22.00
C ARG A 439 2.15 22.35 -20.92
N ASN A 440 3.46 22.35 -21.13
CA ASN A 440 4.47 22.91 -20.25
C ASN A 440 4.41 22.33 -18.82
N TYR A 441 4.13 21.02 -18.67
CA TYR A 441 4.09 20.34 -17.39
C TYR A 441 5.48 19.84 -17.02
N GLY A 442 5.95 20.22 -15.85
CA GLY A 442 7.26 19.83 -15.32
C GLY A 442 7.17 19.24 -13.90
N LEU A 443 8.31 18.89 -13.36
CA LEU A 443 8.43 18.31 -12.02
C LEU A 443 7.79 19.18 -10.94
N ARG A 444 7.93 20.52 -11.02
CA ARG A 444 7.30 21.45 -10.07
C ARG A 444 5.78 21.39 -10.12
N ASP A 445 5.20 21.27 -11.31
CA ASP A 445 3.74 21.16 -11.46
C ASP A 445 3.21 19.90 -10.77
N TYR A 446 3.91 18.76 -10.92
CA TYR A 446 3.58 17.53 -10.21
C TYR A 446 3.65 17.72 -8.68
N LEU A 447 4.76 18.27 -8.19
CA LEU A 447 4.96 18.46 -6.75
C LEU A 447 3.91 19.37 -6.13
N LEU A 448 3.57 20.49 -6.80
CA LEU A 448 2.56 21.45 -6.31
C LEU A 448 1.13 20.93 -6.39
N SER A 449 0.78 20.10 -7.39
CA SER A 449 -0.61 19.77 -7.68
C SER A 449 -1.02 18.32 -7.37
N GLU A 450 -0.12 17.35 -7.49
CA GLU A 450 -0.45 15.92 -7.46
C GLU A 450 0.28 15.14 -6.36
N PHE A 451 1.53 15.46 -6.05
CA PHE A 451 2.37 14.72 -5.11
C PHE A 451 1.70 14.44 -3.75
N TYR A 452 1.11 15.46 -3.14
CA TYR A 452 0.51 15.27 -1.81
C TYR A 452 -0.72 14.37 -1.85
N ALA A 453 -1.53 14.43 -2.90
CA ALA A 453 -2.67 13.54 -3.10
C ALA A 453 -2.20 12.09 -3.31
N ASP A 454 -1.14 11.87 -4.10
CA ASP A 454 -0.53 10.56 -4.29
C ASP A 454 0.04 10.02 -2.98
N HIS A 455 0.71 10.86 -2.18
CA HIS A 455 1.20 10.50 -0.85
C HIS A 455 0.07 10.07 0.09
N VAL A 456 -1.00 10.85 0.18
CA VAL A 456 -2.18 10.53 1.00
C VAL A 456 -2.84 9.22 0.55
N LYS A 457 -2.93 8.97 -0.76
CA LYS A 457 -3.47 7.71 -1.31
C LYS A 457 -2.57 6.52 -0.97
N ARG A 458 -1.26 6.64 -1.19
CA ARG A 458 -0.26 5.59 -0.91
C ARG A 458 -0.28 5.15 0.54
N TYR A 459 -0.38 6.09 1.46
CA TYR A 459 -0.45 5.85 2.89
C TYR A 459 -1.90 5.72 3.41
N LYS A 460 -2.84 5.30 2.56
CA LYS A 460 -4.23 4.94 2.94
C LYS A 460 -4.92 6.00 3.80
N LYS A 461 -4.80 7.27 3.41
CA LYS A 461 -5.27 8.45 4.16
C LYS A 461 -4.63 8.62 5.56
N ARG A 462 -3.47 8.02 5.77
CA ARG A 462 -2.63 8.18 6.96
C ARG A 462 -1.25 8.71 6.56
N PRO A 463 -1.14 9.92 5.96
CA PRO A 463 0.13 10.44 5.46
C PRO A 463 1.15 10.57 6.59
N ILE A 464 2.39 10.21 6.30
CA ILE A 464 3.53 10.40 7.21
C ILE A 464 4.23 11.74 7.00
N TYR A 465 4.10 12.34 5.81
CA TYR A 465 4.48 13.73 5.55
C TYR A 465 3.24 14.59 5.64
N TRP A 466 3.30 15.65 6.45
CA TRP A 466 2.17 16.55 6.66
C TRP A 466 2.41 17.86 5.95
N LEU A 467 1.42 18.36 5.25
CA LEU A 467 1.51 19.58 4.45
C LEU A 467 0.85 20.74 5.18
N PHE A 468 1.68 21.63 5.76
CA PHE A 468 1.22 22.96 6.14
C PHE A 468 0.85 23.71 4.87
N SER A 469 -0.36 24.29 4.81
CA SER A 469 -0.87 24.92 3.60
C SER A 469 -1.78 26.07 3.96
N SER A 470 -1.48 27.27 3.41
CA SER A 470 -2.39 28.40 3.52
C SER A 470 -3.72 28.13 2.79
N PRO A 471 -4.81 28.84 3.11
CA PRO A 471 -6.15 28.53 2.59
C PRO A 471 -6.25 28.41 1.07
N LYS A 472 -5.48 29.22 0.32
CA LYS A 472 -5.40 29.17 -1.15
C LYS A 472 -4.20 28.41 -1.68
N GLY A 473 -3.36 27.86 -0.79
CA GLY A 473 -2.15 27.16 -1.15
C GLY A 473 -1.00 28.06 -1.65
N SER A 474 -1.04 29.35 -1.32
CA SER A 474 0.04 30.29 -1.67
C SER A 474 1.32 30.03 -0.89
N PHE A 475 1.24 29.44 0.29
CA PHE A 475 2.34 28.90 1.07
C PHE A 475 2.09 27.42 1.36
N ASN A 476 3.08 26.58 1.10
CA ASN A 476 3.08 25.18 1.46
C ASN A 476 4.45 24.79 2.00
N ALA A 477 4.47 23.96 3.04
CA ALA A 477 5.66 23.34 3.57
C ALA A 477 5.35 21.92 4.08
N LEU A 478 6.22 20.96 3.74
CA LEU A 478 6.14 19.58 4.21
C LEU A 478 6.95 19.42 5.49
N ILE A 479 6.42 18.58 6.39
CA ILE A 479 7.17 18.05 7.54
C ILE A 479 7.04 16.52 7.57
N TYR A 480 7.98 15.86 8.22
CA TYR A 480 7.91 14.43 8.53
C TYR A 480 7.46 14.23 9.98
N MET A 481 6.32 13.56 10.20
CA MET A 481 5.69 13.46 11.53
C MET A 481 6.56 12.77 12.58
N HIS A 482 7.42 11.81 12.21
CA HIS A 482 8.33 11.14 13.15
C HIS A 482 9.41 12.08 13.69
N ARG A 483 9.76 13.11 12.91
CA ARG A 483 10.69 14.17 13.34
C ARG A 483 9.99 15.37 13.94
N TYR A 484 8.66 15.34 14.07
CA TYR A 484 7.90 16.45 14.66
C TYR A 484 8.28 16.69 16.13
N ARG A 485 8.47 17.94 16.46
CA ARG A 485 8.72 18.46 17.81
C ARG A 485 7.82 19.66 18.07
N PRO A 486 7.55 20.03 19.32
CA PRO A 486 6.67 21.16 19.64
C PRO A 486 7.10 22.49 19.02
N ASP A 487 8.39 22.67 18.75
CA ASP A 487 8.95 23.83 18.09
C ASP A 487 8.86 23.80 16.56
N THR A 488 8.47 22.69 15.95
CA THR A 488 8.38 22.53 14.48
C THR A 488 7.44 23.57 13.84
N VAL A 489 6.31 23.89 14.48
CA VAL A 489 5.39 24.92 13.96
C VAL A 489 6.05 26.31 13.97
N SER A 490 6.93 26.59 14.94
CA SER A 490 7.71 27.84 14.96
C SER A 490 8.71 27.91 13.81
N VAL A 491 9.26 26.76 13.40
CA VAL A 491 10.12 26.70 12.20
C VAL A 491 9.30 26.98 10.93
N VAL A 492 8.12 26.35 10.78
CA VAL A 492 7.20 26.63 9.65
C VAL A 492 6.82 28.11 9.62
N LEU A 493 6.52 28.71 10.77
CA LEU A 493 6.21 30.14 10.89
C LEU A 493 7.38 31.04 10.44
N ARG A 494 8.63 30.66 10.76
CA ARG A 494 9.82 31.37 10.26
C ARG A 494 9.90 31.33 8.74
N TYR A 495 9.72 30.16 8.12
CA TYR A 495 9.67 30.04 6.65
C TYR A 495 8.55 30.90 6.03
N LEU A 496 7.37 30.94 6.64
CA LEU A 496 6.29 31.80 6.16
C LEU A 496 6.67 33.28 6.20
N ARG A 497 7.30 33.74 7.28
CA ARG A 497 7.74 35.15 7.44
C ARG A 497 8.80 35.50 6.41
N ASP A 498 9.84 34.67 6.28
CA ASP A 498 10.91 34.87 5.30
C ASP A 498 10.32 34.87 3.86
N TYR A 499 9.34 34.05 3.59
CA TYR A 499 8.66 34.03 2.29
C TYR A 499 7.87 35.33 2.04
N ARG A 500 7.14 35.82 3.04
CA ARG A 500 6.42 37.11 2.95
C ARG A 500 7.36 38.28 2.68
N GLU A 501 8.52 38.34 3.31
CA GLU A 501 9.55 39.38 3.07
C GLU A 501 10.05 39.32 1.62
N LYS A 502 10.36 38.10 1.12
CA LYS A 502 10.78 37.93 -0.27
C LYS A 502 9.69 38.33 -1.27
N LEU A 503 8.44 37.97 -1.00
CA LEU A 503 7.29 38.37 -1.82
C LEU A 503 7.06 39.90 -1.78
N ALA A 504 7.22 40.54 -0.65
CA ALA A 504 7.12 42.00 -0.53
C ALA A 504 8.20 42.71 -1.37
N THR A 505 9.44 42.25 -1.30
CA THR A 505 10.55 42.75 -2.12
C THR A 505 10.27 42.56 -3.61
N GLU A 506 9.76 41.39 -4.02
CA GLU A 506 9.39 41.12 -5.41
C GLU A 506 8.22 42.00 -5.87
N LYS A 507 7.21 42.24 -5.01
CA LYS A 507 6.13 43.17 -5.30
C LYS A 507 6.61 44.59 -5.55
N GLU A 508 7.55 45.08 -4.72
CA GLU A 508 8.19 46.41 -4.92
C GLU A 508 8.94 46.45 -6.25
N ARG A 509 9.69 45.41 -6.58
CA ARG A 509 10.39 45.30 -7.86
C ARG A 509 9.43 45.35 -9.05
N GLN A 510 8.34 44.62 -9.00
CA GLN A 510 7.32 44.61 -10.05
C GLN A 510 6.60 45.99 -10.15
N ALA A 511 6.30 46.60 -9.02
CA ALA A 511 5.72 47.96 -8.99
C ALA A 511 6.67 48.97 -9.68
N ALA A 512 7.98 48.92 -9.42
CA ALA A 512 8.96 49.78 -10.07
C ALA A 512 9.01 49.57 -11.59
N ILE A 513 8.94 48.30 -12.08
CA ILE A 513 8.86 47.98 -13.53
C ILE A 513 7.60 48.57 -14.15
N SER A 514 6.48 48.53 -13.47
CA SER A 514 5.18 49.01 -13.99
C SER A 514 5.16 50.51 -14.31
N ILE A 515 5.98 51.30 -13.60
CA ILE A 515 6.07 52.77 -13.75
C ILE A 515 7.31 53.20 -14.52
N ASN A 516 8.28 52.30 -14.78
CA ASN A 516 9.55 52.66 -15.43
C ASN A 516 9.34 53.11 -16.89
N PRO A 517 9.74 54.33 -17.28
CA PRO A 517 9.61 54.78 -18.65
C PRO A 517 10.34 53.95 -19.69
N ALA A 518 11.43 53.29 -19.31
CA ALA A 518 12.24 52.45 -20.20
C ALA A 518 11.62 51.04 -20.46
N SER A 519 10.63 50.62 -19.68
CA SER A 519 9.93 49.32 -19.85
C SER A 519 8.93 49.37 -20.99
N SER A 520 8.81 48.26 -21.73
CA SER A 520 7.78 48.14 -22.76
C SER A 520 6.37 48.19 -22.14
N GLN A 521 5.35 48.58 -22.94
CA GLN A 521 3.96 48.60 -22.47
C GLN A 521 3.48 47.21 -22.05
N GLY A 522 3.94 46.16 -22.72
CA GLY A 522 3.66 44.77 -22.35
C GLY A 522 4.23 44.38 -20.99
N ASP A 523 5.49 44.81 -20.72
CA ASP A 523 6.14 44.53 -19.45
C ASP A 523 5.47 45.30 -18.28
N LYS A 524 5.11 46.58 -18.51
CA LYS A 524 4.36 47.38 -17.54
C LYS A 524 3.02 46.71 -17.16
N THR A 525 2.29 46.22 -18.16
CA THR A 525 0.99 45.56 -17.92
C THR A 525 1.15 44.24 -17.16
N ARG A 526 2.18 43.44 -17.50
CA ARG A 526 2.51 42.21 -16.78
C ARG A 526 2.91 42.50 -15.32
N ALA A 527 3.81 43.45 -15.14
CA ALA A 527 4.29 43.88 -13.82
C ALA A 527 3.16 44.40 -12.93
N LEU A 528 2.23 45.18 -13.48
CA LEU A 528 1.05 45.66 -12.73
C LEU A 528 0.18 44.51 -12.25
N LYS A 529 -0.16 43.57 -13.15
CA LYS A 529 -0.94 42.37 -12.79
C LYS A 529 -0.23 41.53 -11.72
N GLU A 530 1.08 41.38 -11.82
CA GLU A 530 1.86 40.64 -10.84
C GLU A 530 1.91 41.35 -9.49
N THR A 531 2.03 42.68 -9.46
CA THR A 531 1.96 43.49 -8.24
C THR A 531 0.60 43.30 -7.53
N GLU A 532 -0.50 43.28 -8.28
CA GLU A 532 -1.85 43.02 -7.73
C GLU A 532 -1.98 41.60 -7.22
N ARG A 533 -1.45 40.59 -7.95
CA ARG A 533 -1.45 39.19 -7.52
C ARG A 533 -0.69 39.01 -6.21
N LEU A 534 0.53 39.53 -6.14
CA LEU A 534 1.38 39.48 -4.95
C LEU A 534 0.74 40.19 -3.75
N GLY A 535 0.03 41.30 -3.98
CA GLY A 535 -0.75 41.97 -2.93
C GLY A 535 -1.82 41.07 -2.30
N LYS A 536 -2.55 40.31 -3.12
CA LYS A 536 -3.57 39.36 -2.64
C LYS A 536 -2.95 38.16 -1.91
N VAL A 537 -1.81 37.67 -2.39
CA VAL A 537 -1.06 36.59 -1.73
C VAL A 537 -0.54 37.05 -0.36
N LEU A 538 0.08 38.24 -0.28
CA LEU A 538 0.59 38.76 0.99
C LEU A 538 -0.53 38.93 2.04
N ALA A 539 -1.71 39.40 1.64
CA ALA A 539 -2.84 39.51 2.55
C ALA A 539 -3.32 38.14 3.06
N GLU A 540 -3.43 37.15 2.16
CA GLU A 540 -3.75 35.76 2.57
C GLU A 540 -2.75 35.21 3.59
N LEU A 541 -1.45 35.40 3.33
CA LEU A 541 -0.40 34.87 4.19
C LEU A 541 -0.34 35.60 5.54
N GLU A 542 -0.70 36.90 5.59
CA GLU A 542 -0.81 37.64 6.83
C GLU A 542 -1.95 37.12 7.71
N ASP A 543 -3.13 36.86 7.10
CA ASP A 543 -4.25 36.26 7.80
C ASP A 543 -3.91 34.84 8.31
N TYR A 544 -3.25 34.02 7.47
CA TYR A 544 -2.83 32.67 7.83
C TYR A 544 -1.78 32.67 8.98
N GLU A 545 -0.85 33.61 8.97
CA GLU A 545 0.07 33.78 10.08
C GLU A 545 -0.67 34.14 11.37
N ARG A 546 -1.47 35.22 11.32
CA ARG A 546 -2.13 35.80 12.49
C ARG A 546 -3.14 34.83 13.13
N ASP A 547 -3.99 34.22 12.31
CA ASP A 547 -5.16 33.48 12.79
C ASP A 547 -4.89 31.99 12.98
N VAL A 548 -3.85 31.44 12.36
CA VAL A 548 -3.60 29.99 12.34
C VAL A 548 -2.21 29.62 12.86
N LEU A 549 -1.13 30.03 12.18
CA LEU A 549 0.20 29.51 12.51
C LEU A 549 0.77 30.11 13.81
N TYR A 550 0.61 31.40 14.05
CA TYR A 550 1.14 32.03 15.25
C TYR A 550 0.50 31.48 16.54
N PRO A 551 -0.82 31.31 16.64
CA PRO A 551 -1.45 30.65 17.78
C PRO A 551 -0.92 29.22 18.01
N LEU A 552 -0.82 28.40 16.96
CA LEU A 552 -0.32 27.03 17.05
C LEU A 552 1.16 26.96 17.47
N ALA A 553 2.00 27.85 16.93
CA ALA A 553 3.41 27.96 17.32
C ALA A 553 3.56 28.34 18.80
N THR A 554 2.69 29.24 19.31
CA THR A 554 2.65 29.63 20.72
C THR A 554 2.17 28.50 21.62
N GLN A 555 1.18 27.73 21.16
CA GLN A 555 0.62 26.59 21.88
C GLN A 555 1.60 25.43 22.01
N GLN A 556 2.60 25.31 21.10
CA GLN A 556 3.55 24.19 21.06
C GLN A 556 2.84 22.83 21.06
N VAL A 557 1.97 22.62 20.07
CA VAL A 557 1.10 21.45 19.96
C VAL A 557 1.90 20.16 20.19
N GLN A 558 1.43 19.33 21.11
CA GLN A 558 2.01 18.02 21.42
C GLN A 558 1.33 16.93 20.60
N ILE A 559 2.12 16.03 20.06
CA ILE A 559 1.63 14.79 19.44
C ILE A 559 2.18 13.57 20.16
N ASP A 560 1.47 12.46 20.10
CA ASP A 560 1.96 11.13 20.39
C ASP A 560 1.67 10.25 19.18
N LEU A 561 2.70 9.67 18.58
CA LEU A 561 2.53 8.82 17.39
C LEU A 561 1.63 7.61 17.69
N ASP A 562 1.60 7.14 18.95
CA ASP A 562 0.74 6.05 19.36
C ASP A 562 -0.77 6.38 19.22
N ASP A 563 -1.15 7.67 19.21
CA ASP A 563 -2.53 8.11 18.93
C ASP A 563 -2.91 7.91 17.44
N GLY A 564 -1.92 7.70 16.57
CA GLY A 564 -2.08 7.59 15.12
C GLY A 564 -2.34 8.91 14.39
N VAL A 565 -2.28 8.85 13.07
CA VAL A 565 -2.43 10.04 12.21
C VAL A 565 -3.82 10.66 12.31
N LYS A 566 -4.88 9.87 12.43
CA LYS A 566 -6.26 10.40 12.53
C LYS A 566 -6.44 11.38 13.68
N VAL A 567 -5.82 11.10 14.82
CA VAL A 567 -5.91 11.96 16.01
C VAL A 567 -4.94 13.13 15.90
N ASN A 568 -3.67 12.84 15.62
CA ASN A 568 -2.62 13.85 15.65
C ASN A 568 -2.77 14.92 14.55
N TYR A 569 -3.10 14.53 13.32
CA TYR A 569 -3.28 15.46 12.21
C TYR A 569 -4.36 16.51 12.48
N LEU A 570 -5.46 16.09 13.11
CA LEU A 570 -6.59 16.97 13.42
C LEU A 570 -6.30 18.01 14.51
N LYS A 571 -5.26 17.81 15.33
CA LYS A 571 -4.81 18.79 16.33
C LYS A 571 -4.35 20.12 15.70
N PHE A 572 -3.97 20.10 14.41
CA PHE A 572 -3.47 21.28 13.68
C PHE A 572 -4.57 22.05 12.94
N GLY A 573 -5.79 21.56 12.88
CA GLY A 573 -6.95 22.24 12.31
C GLY A 573 -6.70 22.78 10.89
N ALA A 574 -6.85 24.10 10.73
CA ALA A 574 -6.70 24.79 9.43
C ALA A 574 -5.24 25.00 8.99
N ALA A 575 -4.26 24.62 9.80
CA ALA A 575 -2.85 24.77 9.42
C ALA A 575 -2.41 23.72 8.39
N LEU A 576 -3.02 22.54 8.43
CA LEU A 576 -2.67 21.45 7.52
C LEU A 576 -3.68 21.32 6.37
N LYS A 577 -3.18 20.85 5.24
CA LYS A 577 -3.98 20.53 4.06
C LYS A 577 -5.10 19.54 4.43
N LYS A 578 -6.35 19.90 4.17
CA LYS A 578 -7.50 19.04 4.49
C LYS A 578 -7.44 17.72 3.72
N ILE A 579 -7.60 16.60 4.42
CA ILE A 579 -7.68 15.24 3.85
C ILE A 579 -9.14 14.78 3.90
N PRO A 580 -9.80 14.58 2.74
CA PRO A 580 -11.17 14.12 2.71
C PRO A 580 -11.34 12.74 3.37
N GLY A 581 -12.28 12.64 4.32
CA GLY A 581 -12.60 11.40 5.01
C GLY A 581 -11.62 10.99 6.13
N LEU A 582 -10.61 11.80 6.48
CA LEU A 582 -9.70 11.49 7.60
C LEU A 582 -10.43 11.43 8.95
N ALA A 583 -11.40 12.33 9.16
CA ALA A 583 -12.20 12.39 10.40
C ALA A 583 -13.37 11.40 10.44
N ALA A 584 -13.62 10.63 9.36
CA ALA A 584 -14.66 9.62 9.36
C ALA A 584 -14.30 8.50 10.37
N LYS A 585 -15.33 7.99 11.07
CA LYS A 585 -15.15 6.79 11.88
C LYS A 585 -14.72 5.63 10.96
N ASP A 586 -13.81 4.78 11.42
CA ASP A 586 -13.59 3.52 10.72
C ASP A 586 -14.90 2.73 10.81
N GLU A 587 -15.36 2.16 9.70
CA GLU A 587 -16.40 1.15 9.74
C GLU A 587 -15.81 -0.07 10.46
N ASP A 588 -16.35 -0.38 11.62
CA ASP A 588 -15.98 -1.54 12.46
C ASP A 588 -16.34 -2.87 11.78
#